data_048034a2a338b2970808b6a78d7cca1c
#
_entry.id   048034a2a338b2970808b6a78d7cca1c
#
_cell.length_a   1.000
_cell.length_b   1.000
_cell.length_c   1.000
_cell.angle_alpha   90.00
_cell.angle_beta   90.00
_cell.angle_gamma   90.00
#
_symmetry.space_group_name_H-M   'P 1'
#
loop_
_entity.id
_entity.type
_entity.pdbx_description
1 polymer ?
#
loop_
_entity_poly.entity_id
_entity_poly.type
_entity_poly.pdbx_seq_one_letter_code
_entity_poly.pdbx_strand_id
1 'polypeptide(L)'
;LRNSECLIFHNSTNYDFNPFEDNMDRITNFISSSDMEAINKKKEELVKIVRKSLKSHQAELTKLLGNLEDKYEVSFSTPGLNFERESIDISLKEKDADVALDDWGSGTRNRTLIFLNILNAKRLQQSCSESDRISPIVVIEEPECFLHPQAQAEFGRILQDLANQFKIQIITTTHSPYLLSFKSPDSNVLIGRNTKPRSKDIASHIIDTHLEKWYEPFAVALGVNPADFGPMKRIIFSERSKILLVEGDIDKEYLEFFKDESHGANALASDIEIYPYNGADNVKNNILMNFIRKKFDKVVLTVDIDKLDSVKKAVNSIGFKDNVDFFPIGKDETGKKCIEGLVPKCACQALSNKEPELIQKLALSSGKE
;
A
#
# COMPACT_ATOMS: atom_id res chain seq x y z
N LEU A 1 -12.74 30.41 11.19
CA LEU A 1 -11.28 30.44 10.94
C LEU A 1 -10.49 30.72 12.22
N ARG A 2 -10.67 29.94 13.26
CA ARG A 2 -9.94 30.15 14.52
C ARG A 2 -8.86 29.13 14.83
N ASN A 3 -8.60 28.11 13.99
CA ASN A 3 -7.61 27.11 14.33
C ASN A 3 -6.74 26.75 13.13
N SER A 4 -5.62 27.46 13.01
CA SER A 4 -4.45 26.99 12.25
C SER A 4 -3.94 25.59 12.70
N GLU A 5 -4.37 25.14 13.86
CA GLU A 5 -4.07 23.82 14.45
C GLU A 5 -4.76 22.65 13.76
N CYS A 6 -5.78 22.90 12.90
CA CYS A 6 -6.49 21.85 12.18
C CYS A 6 -5.81 21.44 10.86
N LEU A 7 -4.80 22.16 10.41
CA LEU A 7 -4.01 21.88 9.23
C LEU A 7 -2.62 21.43 9.65
N ILE A 8 -2.30 20.19 9.38
CA ILE A 8 -0.97 19.61 9.62
C ILE A 8 -0.31 19.38 8.28
N PHE A 9 0.84 19.99 8.07
CA PHE A 9 1.63 19.86 6.87
C PHE A 9 2.89 19.04 7.14
N HIS A 10 3.18 18.07 6.27
CA HIS A 10 4.40 17.28 6.30
C HIS A 10 5.10 17.35 4.94
N ASN A 11 6.37 17.75 4.95
CA ASN A 11 7.24 17.73 3.78
C ASN A 11 8.25 16.59 3.93
N SER A 12 8.19 15.61 3.04
CA SER A 12 9.02 14.42 3.09
C SER A 12 10.49 14.67 2.71
N THR A 13 10.79 15.80 2.09
CA THR A 13 12.15 16.16 1.64
C THR A 13 12.87 17.14 2.57
N ASN A 14 12.13 17.82 3.45
CA ASN A 14 12.71 18.80 4.40
C ASN A 14 12.31 18.43 5.83
N TYR A 15 13.25 17.84 6.57
CA TYR A 15 13.08 17.35 7.94
C TYR A 15 13.38 18.39 9.04
N ASP A 16 13.85 19.59 8.67
CA ASP A 16 14.31 20.60 9.64
C ASP A 16 13.16 21.33 10.37
N PHE A 17 11.91 21.03 10.00
CA PHE A 17 10.75 21.59 10.68
C PHE A 17 10.30 20.68 11.83
N ASN A 18 10.82 20.91 13.02
CA ASN A 18 10.31 20.32 14.25
C ASN A 18 9.33 21.30 14.92
N PRO A 19 8.01 21.06 14.84
CA PRO A 19 7.02 21.97 15.42
C PRO A 19 7.05 22.06 16.96
N PHE A 20 7.93 21.29 17.60
CA PHE A 20 8.06 21.26 19.06
C PHE A 20 9.27 22.04 19.60
N GLU A 21 10.11 22.63 18.76
CA GLU A 21 11.37 23.25 19.17
C GLU A 21 11.28 24.72 19.60
N ASP A 22 10.22 25.46 19.36
CA ASP A 22 10.16 26.87 19.71
C ASP A 22 9.47 27.12 21.05
N ASN A 23 10.21 27.72 21.97
CA ASN A 23 9.79 28.59 23.08
C ASN A 23 10.29 28.31 24.52
N MET A 24 11.23 27.41 24.75
CA MET A 24 11.76 27.20 26.13
C MET A 24 13.10 27.91 26.46
N ASP A 25 13.84 28.42 25.50
CA ASP A 25 15.21 28.92 25.66
C ASP A 25 15.34 30.26 26.44
N ARG A 26 14.24 30.92 26.82
CA ARG A 26 14.30 32.28 27.37
C ARG A 26 14.10 32.37 28.90
N ILE A 27 13.72 31.29 29.57
CA ILE A 27 13.30 31.37 30.99
C ILE A 27 14.38 30.95 31.97
N THR A 28 15.39 30.20 31.52
CA THR A 28 16.36 29.54 32.42
C THR A 28 17.37 30.50 33.08
N ASN A 29 17.61 31.68 32.49
CA ASN A 29 18.62 32.61 33.01
C ASN A 29 18.19 33.45 34.24
N PHE A 30 16.95 33.29 34.72
CA PHE A 30 16.41 34.08 35.84
C PHE A 30 16.05 33.24 37.08
N ILE A 31 16.41 31.95 37.11
CA ILE A 31 16.00 31.05 38.18
C ILE A 31 17.09 30.90 39.25
N SER A 32 16.75 31.09 40.53
CA SER A 32 17.67 30.88 41.65
C SER A 32 17.98 29.38 41.88
N SER A 33 19.11 29.04 42.49
CA SER A 33 19.53 27.66 42.76
C SER A 33 18.53 26.88 43.66
N SER A 34 17.85 27.56 44.57
CA SER A 34 16.83 26.97 45.41
C SER A 34 15.54 26.64 44.66
N ASP A 35 15.18 27.47 43.67
CA ASP A 35 14.03 27.23 42.81
C ASP A 35 14.31 26.11 41.82
N MET A 36 15.59 25.96 41.42
CA MET A 36 16.00 24.91 40.52
C MET A 36 15.87 23.49 41.15
N GLU A 37 16.12 23.33 42.44
CA GLU A 37 15.85 22.07 43.15
C GLU A 37 14.37 21.73 43.19
N ALA A 38 13.53 22.72 43.49
CA ALA A 38 12.07 22.54 43.46
C ALA A 38 11.52 22.23 42.05
N ILE A 39 12.09 22.86 41.04
CA ILE A 39 11.79 22.59 39.63
C ILE A 39 12.21 21.17 39.27
N ASN A 40 13.40 20.73 39.65
CA ASN A 40 13.88 19.38 39.34
C ASN A 40 13.00 18.29 39.97
N LYS A 41 12.50 18.49 41.18
CA LYS A 41 11.58 17.56 41.83
C LYS A 41 10.24 17.47 41.11
N LYS A 42 9.65 18.62 40.71
CA LYS A 42 8.43 18.66 39.91
C LYS A 42 8.64 18.10 38.52
N LYS A 43 9.82 18.26 37.97
CA LYS A 43 10.26 17.71 36.71
C LYS A 43 10.19 16.18 36.70
N GLU A 44 10.71 15.51 37.73
CA GLU A 44 10.60 14.05 37.85
C GLU A 44 9.14 13.57 37.92
N GLU A 45 8.28 14.33 38.61
CA GLU A 45 6.85 14.04 38.66
C GLU A 45 6.20 14.22 37.27
N LEU A 46 6.56 15.29 36.57
CA LEU A 46 6.08 15.58 35.21
C LEU A 46 6.53 14.50 34.22
N VAL A 47 7.80 14.04 34.29
CA VAL A 47 8.31 12.94 33.49
C VAL A 47 7.49 11.67 33.69
N LYS A 48 7.10 11.35 34.92
CA LYS A 48 6.24 10.19 35.21
C LYS A 48 4.86 10.33 34.57
N ILE A 49 4.28 11.54 34.63
CA ILE A 49 2.98 11.82 34.00
C ILE A 49 3.07 11.72 32.49
N VAL A 50 4.09 12.33 31.88
CA VAL A 50 4.34 12.29 30.44
C VAL A 50 4.55 10.86 29.96
N ARG A 51 5.39 10.08 30.64
CA ARG A 51 5.60 8.66 30.32
C ARG A 51 4.29 7.86 30.40
N LYS A 52 3.45 8.14 31.39
CA LYS A 52 2.15 7.49 31.51
C LYS A 52 1.21 7.86 30.35
N SER A 53 1.18 9.13 29.98
CA SER A 53 0.36 9.62 28.85
C SER A 53 0.86 9.10 27.50
N LEU A 54 2.16 8.98 27.32
CA LEU A 54 2.76 8.51 26.06
C LEU A 54 2.57 7.01 25.83
N LYS A 55 2.35 6.21 26.88
CA LYS A 55 2.17 4.74 26.75
C LYS A 55 1.04 4.36 25.80
N SER A 56 -0.09 5.09 25.82
CA SER A 56 -1.20 4.82 24.93
C SER A 56 -0.83 5.11 23.46
N HIS A 57 -0.10 6.19 23.22
CA HIS A 57 0.33 6.59 21.88
C HIS A 57 1.46 5.72 21.36
N GLN A 58 2.37 5.28 22.23
CA GLN A 58 3.37 4.27 21.91
C GLN A 58 2.71 2.99 21.37
N ALA A 59 1.69 2.50 22.08
CA ALA A 59 0.97 1.31 21.65
C ALA A 59 0.22 1.52 20.32
N GLU A 60 -0.40 2.68 20.12
CA GLU A 60 -1.06 3.02 18.84
C GLU A 60 -0.08 3.11 17.69
N LEU A 61 1.05 3.81 17.87
CA LEU A 61 2.06 3.93 16.83
C LEU A 61 2.71 2.57 16.50
N THR A 62 3.03 1.78 17.53
CA THR A 62 3.51 0.41 17.35
C THR A 62 2.52 -0.43 16.54
N LYS A 63 1.20 -0.29 16.84
CA LYS A 63 0.16 -0.97 16.07
C LYS A 63 0.12 -0.52 14.61
N LEU A 64 0.28 0.77 14.34
CA LEU A 64 0.30 1.30 12.96
C LEU A 64 1.54 0.82 12.19
N LEU A 65 2.70 0.86 12.81
CA LEU A 65 3.95 0.34 12.20
C LEU A 65 3.91 -1.18 12.04
N GLY A 66 3.17 -1.89 12.88
CA GLY A 66 2.93 -3.33 12.76
C GLY A 66 2.10 -3.73 11.52
N ASN A 67 1.49 -2.77 10.82
CA ASN A 67 0.85 -2.99 9.51
C ASN A 67 1.87 -3.05 8.35
N LEU A 68 3.11 -2.65 8.60
CA LEU A 68 4.21 -2.79 7.64
C LEU A 68 4.76 -4.22 7.69
N GLU A 69 5.43 -4.64 6.62
CA GLU A 69 6.09 -5.95 6.58
C GLU A 69 7.15 -6.08 7.65
N ASP A 70 7.97 -5.05 7.81
CA ASP A 70 8.93 -4.92 8.91
C ASP A 70 8.18 -4.48 10.16
N LYS A 71 8.18 -5.31 11.18
CA LYS A 71 7.49 -5.02 12.45
C LYS A 71 8.45 -4.30 13.39
N TYR A 72 8.12 -3.05 13.69
CA TYR A 72 8.88 -2.24 14.65
C TYR A 72 8.07 -2.02 15.93
N GLU A 73 8.75 -2.11 17.06
CA GLU A 73 8.23 -1.61 18.33
C GLU A 73 8.74 -0.17 18.54
N VAL A 74 7.83 0.73 18.91
CA VAL A 74 8.16 2.12 19.22
C VAL A 74 8.53 2.23 20.67
N SER A 75 9.64 2.87 20.97
CA SER A 75 9.95 3.34 22.31
C SER A 75 10.08 4.86 22.30
N PHE A 76 9.51 5.52 23.32
CA PHE A 76 9.72 6.94 23.56
C PHE A 76 10.77 7.08 24.66
N SER A 77 11.96 7.52 24.28
CA SER A 77 12.93 7.94 25.28
C SER A 77 12.59 9.35 25.76
N THR A 78 12.51 9.53 27.06
CA THR A 78 12.50 10.86 27.68
C THR A 78 13.86 11.07 28.28
N PRO A 79 14.80 11.70 27.56
CA PRO A 79 16.05 12.15 28.17
C PRO A 79 15.71 13.08 29.34
N GLY A 80 16.54 13.09 30.37
CA GLY A 80 16.24 13.92 31.54
C GLY A 80 15.91 15.34 31.13
N LEU A 81 14.71 15.85 31.45
CA LEU A 81 14.27 17.18 31.07
C LEU A 81 15.31 18.25 31.49
N ASN A 82 16.24 18.62 30.64
CA ASN A 82 16.98 19.86 30.79
C ASN A 82 16.16 20.97 30.14
N PHE A 83 15.93 22.06 30.86
CA PHE A 83 15.14 23.17 30.36
C PHE A 83 15.78 23.89 29.16
N GLU A 84 16.91 23.40 28.68
CA GLU A 84 17.73 24.04 27.64
C GLU A 84 17.63 23.38 26.27
N ARG A 85 16.72 22.60 25.90
CA ARG A 85 16.52 21.92 24.60
C ARG A 85 16.40 20.41 24.76
N GLU A 86 15.25 19.92 25.08
CA GLU A 86 15.06 18.48 24.92
C GLU A 86 13.79 18.21 24.13
N SER A 87 13.99 17.76 22.90
CA SER A 87 12.99 17.08 22.10
C SER A 87 12.66 15.72 22.71
N ILE A 88 11.43 15.25 22.54
CA ILE A 88 11.11 13.85 22.84
C ILE A 88 11.64 13.02 21.70
N ASP A 89 12.71 12.29 21.92
CA ASP A 89 13.28 11.42 20.92
C ASP A 89 12.45 10.16 20.74
N ILE A 90 12.29 9.77 19.51
CA ILE A 90 11.60 8.54 19.12
C ILE A 90 12.66 7.51 18.80
N SER A 91 12.52 6.33 19.38
CA SER A 91 13.32 5.17 19.04
C SER A 91 12.42 4.07 18.49
N LEU A 92 12.91 3.34 17.52
CA LEU A 92 12.25 2.13 17.00
C LEU A 92 13.06 0.91 17.49
N LYS A 93 12.34 -0.10 17.96
CA LYS A 93 12.95 -1.33 18.43
C LYS A 93 12.80 -2.42 17.37
N GLU A 94 13.93 -2.94 16.92
CA GLU A 94 14.00 -4.11 16.07
C GLU A 94 14.74 -5.22 16.82
N LYS A 95 14.07 -6.36 17.09
CA LYS A 95 14.57 -7.46 17.92
C LYS A 95 15.01 -6.94 19.30
N ASP A 96 16.33 -6.97 19.60
CA ASP A 96 16.90 -6.53 20.87
C ASP A 96 17.60 -5.14 20.79
N ALA A 97 17.62 -4.52 19.62
CA ALA A 97 18.23 -3.21 19.41
C ALA A 97 17.19 -2.10 19.47
N ASP A 98 17.44 -1.08 20.29
CA ASP A 98 16.67 0.17 20.37
C ASP A 98 17.48 1.25 19.66
N VAL A 99 17.00 1.73 18.52
CA VAL A 99 17.72 2.64 17.62
C VAL A 99 16.95 3.94 17.49
N ALA A 100 17.61 5.06 17.71
CA ALA A 100 17.01 6.39 17.54
C ALA A 100 16.44 6.55 16.12
N LEU A 101 15.31 7.24 15.99
CA LEU A 101 14.65 7.40 14.67
C LEU A 101 15.57 8.08 13.64
N ASP A 102 16.46 8.96 14.08
CA ASP A 102 17.39 9.65 13.21
C ASP A 102 18.49 8.77 12.63
N ASP A 103 18.77 7.64 13.28
CA ASP A 103 19.74 6.64 12.81
C ASP A 103 19.11 5.61 11.85
N TRP A 104 17.78 5.68 11.64
CA TRP A 104 17.08 4.83 10.68
C TRP A 104 17.18 5.38 9.25
N GLY A 105 17.05 4.48 8.28
CA GLY A 105 16.97 4.87 6.88
C GLY A 105 15.81 5.84 6.62
N SER A 106 16.01 6.79 5.69
CA SER A 106 15.07 7.88 5.40
C SER A 106 13.64 7.42 5.14
N GLY A 107 13.43 6.26 4.50
CA GLY A 107 12.10 5.74 4.24
C GLY A 107 11.35 5.33 5.52
N THR A 108 12.02 4.70 6.48
CA THR A 108 11.41 4.32 7.76
C THR A 108 11.15 5.56 8.61
N ARG A 109 12.11 6.47 8.67
CA ARG A 109 11.98 7.76 9.36
C ARG A 109 10.77 8.55 8.84
N ASN A 110 10.67 8.73 7.53
CA ASN A 110 9.57 9.46 6.89
C ASN A 110 8.20 8.84 7.21
N ARG A 111 8.04 7.53 7.05
CA ARG A 111 6.79 6.83 7.37
C ARG A 111 6.40 6.99 8.84
N THR A 112 7.35 6.90 9.75
CA THR A 112 7.10 7.09 11.20
C THR A 112 6.61 8.50 11.50
N LEU A 113 7.22 9.53 10.91
CA LEU A 113 6.81 10.93 11.09
C LEU A 113 5.42 11.19 10.49
N ILE A 114 5.11 10.61 9.34
CA ILE A 114 3.77 10.69 8.75
C ILE A 114 2.73 10.06 9.67
N PHE A 115 3.00 8.88 10.23
CA PHE A 115 2.08 8.24 11.18
C PHE A 115 1.88 9.06 12.46
N LEU A 116 2.92 9.73 12.96
CA LEU A 116 2.79 10.66 14.08
C LEU A 116 1.86 11.82 13.75
N ASN A 117 1.99 12.42 12.58
CA ASN A 117 1.11 13.50 12.12
C ASN A 117 -0.35 13.03 11.99
N ILE A 118 -0.58 11.81 11.50
CA ILE A 118 -1.91 11.20 11.43
C ILE A 118 -2.48 10.95 12.84
N LEU A 119 -1.67 10.48 13.79
CA LEU A 119 -2.09 10.32 15.18
C LEU A 119 -2.41 11.65 15.84
N ASN A 120 -1.64 12.71 15.56
CA ASN A 120 -1.95 14.07 16.03
C ASN A 120 -3.30 14.54 15.49
N ALA A 121 -3.58 14.34 14.20
CA ALA A 121 -4.87 14.66 13.61
C ALA A 121 -6.03 13.92 14.32
N LYS A 122 -5.86 12.61 14.56
CA LYS A 122 -6.83 11.81 15.31
C LYS A 122 -7.07 12.36 16.71
N ARG A 123 -6.03 12.78 17.44
CA ARG A 123 -6.12 13.36 18.77
C ARG A 123 -6.86 14.69 18.77
N LEU A 124 -6.54 15.57 17.83
CA LEU A 124 -7.24 16.84 17.64
C LEU A 124 -8.74 16.61 17.41
N GLN A 125 -9.10 15.67 16.57
CA GLN A 125 -10.49 15.30 16.34
C GLN A 125 -11.21 14.82 17.62
N GLN A 126 -10.53 14.04 18.47
CA GLN A 126 -11.09 13.51 19.71
C GLN A 126 -11.18 14.55 20.84
N SER A 127 -10.34 15.58 20.84
CA SER A 127 -10.32 16.63 21.86
C SER A 127 -11.39 17.70 21.65
N CYS A 128 -12.02 17.77 20.48
CA CYS A 128 -13.10 18.70 20.19
C CYS A 128 -14.42 18.22 20.80
N SER A 129 -15.22 19.15 21.33
CA SER A 129 -16.59 18.86 21.82
C SER A 129 -17.48 18.41 20.64
N GLU A 130 -18.57 17.69 20.92
CA GLU A 130 -19.47 17.21 19.86
C GLU A 130 -20.05 18.32 18.98
N SER A 131 -20.22 19.53 19.55
CA SER A 131 -20.72 20.72 18.85
C SER A 131 -19.67 21.34 17.90
N ASP A 132 -18.38 21.10 18.14
CA ASP A 132 -17.28 21.75 17.43
C ASP A 132 -16.41 20.73 16.65
N ARG A 133 -16.98 19.58 16.31
CA ARG A 133 -16.25 18.53 15.55
C ARG A 133 -15.72 19.08 14.25
N ILE A 134 -14.42 19.28 14.24
CA ILE A 134 -13.65 19.63 13.04
C ILE A 134 -13.01 18.35 12.51
N SER A 135 -13.13 18.10 11.21
CA SER A 135 -12.35 17.03 10.56
C SER A 135 -10.95 17.55 10.25
N PRO A 136 -9.91 17.08 10.93
CA PRO A 136 -8.55 17.49 10.62
C PRO A 136 -8.15 17.08 9.20
N ILE A 137 -7.32 17.89 8.57
CA ILE A 137 -6.76 17.65 7.25
C ILE A 137 -5.26 17.45 7.42
N VAL A 138 -4.76 16.30 6.95
CA VAL A 138 -3.32 16.02 6.89
C VAL A 138 -2.89 16.12 5.44
N VAL A 139 -2.01 17.06 5.15
CA VAL A 139 -1.40 17.24 3.82
C VAL A 139 -0.01 16.65 3.85
N ILE A 140 0.26 15.69 2.96
CA ILE A 140 1.53 14.97 2.88
C ILE A 140 2.10 15.17 1.48
N GLU A 141 3.29 15.74 1.41
CA GLU A 141 4.00 15.93 0.16
C GLU A 141 4.92 14.74 -0.11
N GLU A 142 4.71 14.09 -1.25
CA GLU A 142 5.51 12.97 -1.77
C GLU A 142 5.80 11.88 -0.73
N PRO A 143 4.77 11.23 -0.14
CA PRO A 143 4.95 10.21 0.88
C PRO A 143 5.76 9.00 0.40
N GLU A 144 5.90 8.81 -0.90
CA GLU A 144 6.72 7.78 -1.55
C GLU A 144 8.22 8.03 -1.48
N CYS A 145 8.67 9.22 -1.07
CA CYS A 145 10.10 9.54 -1.00
C CYS A 145 10.87 8.49 -0.19
N PHE A 146 12.01 8.06 -0.74
CA PHE A 146 12.90 7.06 -0.15
C PHE A 146 12.30 5.65 0.01
N LEU A 147 11.14 5.37 -0.60
CA LEU A 147 10.51 4.06 -0.56
C LEU A 147 10.74 3.29 -1.86
N HIS A 148 11.06 2.01 -1.72
CA HIS A 148 11.04 1.09 -2.83
C HIS A 148 9.60 0.91 -3.37
N PRO A 149 9.35 0.71 -4.67
CA PRO A 149 8.01 0.58 -5.26
C PRO A 149 7.05 -0.33 -4.51
N GLN A 150 7.54 -1.44 -4.00
CA GLN A 150 6.77 -2.37 -3.18
C GLN A 150 6.27 -1.73 -1.88
N ALA A 151 7.15 -0.99 -1.18
CA ALA A 151 6.78 -0.28 0.05
C ALA A 151 5.87 0.92 -0.24
N GLN A 152 5.95 1.53 -1.44
CA GLN A 152 5.03 2.59 -1.87
C GLN A 152 3.60 2.06 -1.99
N ALA A 153 3.41 0.89 -2.62
CA ALA A 153 2.10 0.26 -2.79
C ALA A 153 1.46 -0.10 -1.44
N GLU A 154 2.24 -0.68 -0.53
CA GLU A 154 1.79 -0.99 0.83
C GLU A 154 1.40 0.29 1.58
N PHE A 155 2.25 1.31 1.52
CA PHE A 155 2.05 2.55 2.24
C PHE A 155 0.82 3.33 1.74
N GLY A 156 0.61 3.39 0.42
CA GLY A 156 -0.59 4.00 -0.18
C GLY A 156 -1.88 3.34 0.32
N ARG A 157 -1.91 2.01 0.41
CA ARG A 157 -3.05 1.29 0.97
C ARG A 157 -3.28 1.62 2.44
N ILE A 158 -2.21 1.64 3.24
CA ILE A 158 -2.31 1.96 4.67
C ILE A 158 -2.85 3.38 4.88
N LEU A 159 -2.39 4.37 4.12
CA LEU A 159 -2.88 5.74 4.21
C LEU A 159 -4.39 5.84 3.93
N GLN A 160 -4.88 5.12 2.91
CA GLN A 160 -6.32 5.06 2.59
C GLN A 160 -7.12 4.41 3.72
N ASP A 161 -6.64 3.29 4.27
CA ASP A 161 -7.31 2.59 5.36
C ASP A 161 -7.34 3.45 6.64
N LEU A 162 -6.25 4.17 6.95
CA LEU A 162 -6.19 5.09 8.10
C LEU A 162 -7.12 6.30 7.95
N ALA A 163 -7.23 6.88 6.76
CA ALA A 163 -8.17 7.97 6.49
C ALA A 163 -9.60 7.55 6.81
N ASN A 164 -10.00 6.35 6.38
CA ASN A 164 -11.32 5.79 6.64
C ASN A 164 -11.52 5.42 8.11
N GLN A 165 -10.54 4.76 8.72
CA GLN A 165 -10.60 4.28 10.10
C GLN A 165 -10.69 5.44 11.10
N PHE A 166 -9.91 6.49 10.88
CA PHE A 166 -9.86 7.64 11.79
C PHE A 166 -10.84 8.75 11.41
N LYS A 167 -11.53 8.62 10.26
CA LYS A 167 -12.45 9.65 9.73
C LYS A 167 -11.79 11.02 9.62
N ILE A 168 -10.58 11.06 9.13
CA ILE A 168 -9.80 12.26 8.83
C ILE A 168 -9.61 12.39 7.33
N GLN A 169 -9.35 13.59 6.85
CA GLN A 169 -8.99 13.81 5.46
C GLN A 169 -7.47 13.76 5.31
N ILE A 170 -6.98 12.90 4.41
CA ILE A 170 -5.57 12.86 4.02
C ILE A 170 -5.48 13.30 2.56
N ILE A 171 -4.65 14.30 2.29
CA ILE A 171 -4.36 14.80 0.94
C ILE A 171 -2.89 14.53 0.68
N THR A 172 -2.56 13.82 -0.41
CA THR A 172 -1.19 13.53 -0.79
C THR A 172 -0.88 14.10 -2.16
N THR A 173 0.29 14.72 -2.32
CA THR A 173 0.88 14.93 -3.64
C THR A 173 1.81 13.77 -3.94
N THR A 174 1.81 13.26 -5.17
CA THR A 174 2.61 12.07 -5.50
C THR A 174 2.98 12.03 -6.97
N HIS A 175 4.16 11.48 -7.23
CA HIS A 175 4.62 11.05 -8.55
C HIS A 175 4.58 9.52 -8.71
N SER A 176 4.02 8.80 -7.74
CA SER A 176 3.95 7.34 -7.73
C SER A 176 2.57 6.82 -8.16
N PRO A 177 2.49 5.92 -9.16
CA PRO A 177 1.23 5.28 -9.52
C PRO A 177 0.69 4.40 -8.40
N TYR A 178 1.52 4.00 -7.45
CA TYR A 178 1.15 3.10 -6.36
C TYR A 178 0.35 3.78 -5.25
N LEU A 179 0.36 5.11 -5.21
CA LEU A 179 -0.39 5.92 -4.24
C LEU A 179 -1.77 6.34 -4.74
N LEU A 180 -2.09 6.09 -6.01
CA LEU A 180 -3.43 6.35 -6.53
C LEU A 180 -4.48 5.50 -5.82
N SER A 181 -5.62 6.11 -5.50
CA SER A 181 -6.76 5.43 -4.89
C SER A 181 -7.55 4.70 -5.96
N PHE A 182 -7.52 3.36 -5.91
CA PHE A 182 -8.31 2.50 -6.80
C PHE A 182 -9.69 2.18 -6.21
N LYS A 183 -9.81 2.22 -4.87
CA LYS A 183 -11.09 2.05 -4.18
C LYS A 183 -12.02 3.27 -4.35
N SER A 184 -11.43 4.43 -4.59
CA SER A 184 -12.15 5.70 -4.79
C SER A 184 -11.48 6.50 -5.93
N PRO A 185 -11.69 6.11 -7.21
CA PRO A 185 -11.05 6.75 -8.35
C PRO A 185 -11.24 8.27 -8.40
N ASP A 186 -12.42 8.75 -8.03
CA ASP A 186 -12.78 10.18 -8.02
C ASP A 186 -11.99 11.00 -6.98
N SER A 187 -11.30 10.34 -6.04
CA SER A 187 -10.41 11.02 -5.09
C SER A 187 -9.05 11.38 -5.69
N ASN A 188 -8.71 10.86 -6.88
CA ASN A 188 -7.47 11.18 -7.56
C ASN A 188 -7.66 12.41 -8.43
N VAL A 189 -6.80 13.42 -8.24
CA VAL A 189 -6.84 14.66 -8.99
C VAL A 189 -5.55 14.81 -9.79
N LEU A 190 -5.67 14.88 -11.12
CA LEU A 190 -4.55 15.14 -12.01
C LEU A 190 -4.44 16.63 -12.30
N ILE A 191 -3.29 17.21 -11.97
CA ILE A 191 -3.02 18.63 -12.16
C ILE A 191 -2.08 18.80 -13.36
N GLY A 192 -2.54 19.53 -14.35
CA GLY A 192 -1.75 19.95 -15.51
C GLY A 192 -1.25 21.38 -15.38
N ARG A 193 -0.17 21.69 -16.07
CA ARG A 193 0.38 23.05 -16.17
C ARG A 193 0.30 23.54 -17.62
N ASN A 194 -0.29 24.70 -17.84
CA ASN A 194 -0.29 25.33 -19.14
C ASN A 194 1.09 25.93 -19.45
N THR A 195 1.84 25.25 -20.30
CA THR A 195 3.15 25.69 -20.77
C THR A 195 3.07 26.23 -22.21
N LYS A 196 2.23 27.23 -22.48
CA LYS A 196 2.27 27.84 -23.81
C LYS A 196 3.59 28.59 -23.96
N PRO A 197 4.42 28.29 -24.99
CA PRO A 197 5.64 29.04 -25.26
C PRO A 197 5.26 30.50 -25.43
N ARG A 198 5.87 31.41 -24.69
CA ARG A 198 5.64 32.87 -24.66
C ARG A 198 4.42 33.38 -23.88
N SER A 199 3.65 32.58 -23.17
CA SER A 199 2.66 33.09 -22.22
C SER A 199 3.34 33.43 -20.90
N LYS A 200 3.07 34.62 -20.36
CA LYS A 200 3.45 35.00 -19.00
C LYS A 200 2.53 34.39 -17.95
N ASP A 201 1.39 33.85 -18.36
CA ASP A 201 0.39 33.24 -17.49
C ASP A 201 0.66 31.74 -17.38
N ILE A 202 1.34 31.35 -16.32
CA ILE A 202 1.55 29.95 -15.96
C ILE A 202 0.43 29.59 -14.99
N ALA A 203 -0.65 28.99 -15.51
CA ALA A 203 -1.76 28.51 -14.69
C ALA A 203 -1.75 27.00 -14.58
N SER A 204 -1.98 26.48 -13.37
CA SER A 204 -2.29 25.08 -13.15
C SER A 204 -3.80 24.86 -13.34
N HIS A 205 -4.18 23.74 -13.90
CA HIS A 205 -5.58 23.35 -14.11
C HIS A 205 -5.79 21.88 -13.80
N ILE A 206 -6.99 21.52 -13.43
CA ILE A 206 -7.36 20.12 -13.23
C ILE A 206 -7.64 19.50 -14.59
N ILE A 207 -7.02 18.35 -14.85
CA ILE A 207 -7.29 17.53 -16.03
C ILE A 207 -8.49 16.64 -15.71
N ASP A 208 -9.49 16.63 -16.60
CA ASP A 208 -10.64 15.74 -16.45
C ASP A 208 -10.21 14.29 -16.61
N THR A 209 -10.49 13.50 -15.58
CA THR A 209 -10.19 12.06 -15.50
C THR A 209 -11.45 11.20 -15.42
N HIS A 210 -12.65 11.79 -15.53
CA HIS A 210 -13.93 11.07 -15.52
C HIS A 210 -14.18 10.35 -16.86
N LEU A 211 -13.26 9.45 -17.20
CA LEU A 211 -13.28 8.63 -18.41
C LEU A 211 -13.54 7.17 -18.03
N GLU A 212 -14.01 6.36 -18.98
CA GLU A 212 -14.16 4.89 -18.78
C GLU A 212 -12.88 4.24 -18.25
N LYS A 213 -11.71 4.78 -18.63
CA LYS A 213 -10.40 4.38 -18.12
C LYS A 213 -9.72 5.54 -17.41
N TRP A 214 -10.27 5.92 -16.27
CA TRP A 214 -9.83 7.05 -15.45
C TRP A 214 -8.31 7.11 -15.20
N TYR A 215 -7.64 5.96 -15.15
CA TYR A 215 -6.21 5.84 -14.87
C TYR A 215 -5.31 6.18 -16.06
N GLU A 216 -5.81 6.20 -17.32
CA GLU A 216 -4.97 6.44 -18.51
C GLU A 216 -4.29 7.82 -18.49
N PRO A 217 -4.96 8.94 -18.17
CA PRO A 217 -4.31 10.23 -18.05
C PRO A 217 -3.20 10.25 -17.01
N PHE A 218 -3.40 9.56 -15.87
CA PHE A 218 -2.37 9.43 -14.84
C PHE A 218 -1.17 8.61 -15.33
N ALA A 219 -1.41 7.50 -16.02
CA ALA A 219 -0.35 6.68 -16.58
C ALA A 219 0.55 7.48 -17.53
N VAL A 220 -0.07 8.28 -18.42
CA VAL A 220 0.66 9.15 -19.35
C VAL A 220 1.47 10.20 -18.58
N ALA A 221 0.86 10.88 -17.60
CA ALA A 221 1.52 11.92 -16.80
C ALA A 221 2.71 11.38 -16.00
N LEU A 222 2.61 10.13 -15.53
CA LEU A 222 3.67 9.45 -14.78
C LEU A 222 4.74 8.81 -15.68
N GLY A 223 4.63 8.98 -17.01
CA GLY A 223 5.59 8.40 -17.95
C GLY A 223 5.50 6.88 -18.08
N VAL A 224 4.41 6.28 -17.63
CA VAL A 224 4.17 4.84 -17.78
C VAL A 224 3.71 4.57 -19.20
N ASN A 225 4.67 4.28 -20.08
CA ASN A 225 4.34 3.98 -21.47
C ASN A 225 3.61 2.61 -21.57
N PRO A 226 2.42 2.56 -22.20
CA PRO A 226 1.68 1.31 -22.37
C PRO A 226 2.46 0.18 -23.05
N ALA A 227 3.39 0.51 -23.95
CA ALA A 227 4.18 -0.48 -24.67
C ALA A 227 5.21 -1.20 -23.77
N ASP A 228 5.83 -0.46 -22.85
CA ASP A 228 6.91 -0.98 -22.01
C ASP A 228 6.39 -1.70 -20.74
N PHE A 229 5.19 -1.34 -20.30
CA PHE A 229 4.57 -1.85 -19.07
C PHE A 229 3.29 -2.66 -19.32
N GLY A 230 3.04 -3.14 -20.54
CA GLY A 230 1.80 -3.79 -20.94
C GLY A 230 1.26 -4.83 -19.92
N PRO A 231 2.03 -5.83 -19.50
CA PRO A 231 1.60 -6.81 -18.50
C PRO A 231 1.40 -6.20 -17.12
N MET A 232 2.33 -5.36 -16.66
CA MET A 232 2.27 -4.76 -15.33
C MET A 232 1.22 -3.64 -15.21
N LYS A 233 0.85 -2.98 -16.32
CA LYS A 233 -0.17 -1.93 -16.31
C LYS A 233 -1.49 -2.42 -15.71
N ARG A 234 -1.93 -3.63 -16.06
CA ARG A 234 -3.16 -4.22 -15.52
C ARG A 234 -3.07 -4.45 -14.02
N ILE A 235 -1.91 -4.87 -13.52
CA ILE A 235 -1.70 -5.08 -12.09
C ILE A 235 -1.63 -3.74 -11.36
N ILE A 236 -0.85 -2.78 -11.86
CA ILE A 236 -0.64 -1.48 -11.21
C ILE A 236 -1.94 -0.69 -11.13
N PHE A 237 -2.72 -0.65 -12.21
CA PHE A 237 -3.94 0.13 -12.33
C PHE A 237 -5.23 -0.70 -12.16
N SER A 238 -5.15 -1.91 -11.59
CA SER A 238 -6.35 -2.68 -11.27
C SER A 238 -7.17 -2.00 -10.19
N GLU A 239 -8.45 -1.82 -10.45
CA GLU A 239 -9.44 -1.28 -9.51
C GLU A 239 -9.90 -2.34 -8.49
N ARG A 240 -9.56 -3.61 -8.73
CA ARG A 240 -10.04 -4.73 -7.93
C ARG A 240 -9.13 -4.97 -6.75
N SER A 241 -9.73 -5.33 -5.63
CA SER A 241 -9.00 -5.64 -4.39
C SER A 241 -8.53 -7.09 -4.32
N LYS A 242 -9.04 -7.97 -5.20
CA LYS A 242 -8.75 -9.40 -5.22
C LYS A 242 -8.17 -9.80 -6.58
N ILE A 243 -7.16 -10.65 -6.57
CA ILE A 243 -6.52 -11.15 -7.79
C ILE A 243 -6.38 -12.66 -7.75
N LEU A 244 -6.70 -13.30 -8.87
CA LEU A 244 -6.45 -14.70 -9.14
C LEU A 244 -5.36 -14.78 -10.22
N LEU A 245 -4.21 -15.29 -9.85
CA LEU A 245 -3.08 -15.52 -10.74
C LEU A 245 -3.19 -16.90 -11.36
N VAL A 246 -3.14 -16.96 -12.67
CA VAL A 246 -3.31 -18.19 -13.46
C VAL A 246 -2.13 -18.40 -14.39
N GLU A 247 -1.89 -19.63 -14.86
CA GLU A 247 -0.68 -19.93 -15.62
C GLU A 247 -0.64 -19.25 -16.99
N GLY A 248 -1.75 -19.27 -17.74
CA GLY A 248 -1.82 -18.74 -19.08
C GLY A 248 -3.15 -18.06 -19.43
N ASP A 249 -3.21 -17.55 -20.67
CA ASP A 249 -4.41 -16.91 -21.18
C ASP A 249 -5.59 -17.89 -21.31
N ILE A 250 -5.32 -19.16 -21.60
CA ILE A 250 -6.35 -20.22 -21.69
C ILE A 250 -7.01 -20.40 -20.32
N ASP A 251 -6.20 -20.53 -19.25
CA ASP A 251 -6.75 -20.61 -17.87
C ASP A 251 -7.62 -19.42 -17.55
N LYS A 252 -7.17 -18.23 -17.95
CA LYS A 252 -7.93 -17.01 -17.76
C LYS A 252 -9.28 -17.08 -18.45
N GLU A 253 -9.34 -17.48 -19.73
CA GLU A 253 -10.60 -17.60 -20.47
C GLU A 253 -11.56 -18.60 -19.81
N TYR A 254 -11.06 -19.76 -19.38
CA TYR A 254 -11.84 -20.74 -18.64
C TYR A 254 -12.42 -20.18 -17.36
N LEU A 255 -11.62 -19.44 -16.58
CA LEU A 255 -12.03 -18.93 -15.28
C LEU A 255 -12.88 -17.66 -15.37
N GLU A 256 -12.72 -16.83 -16.40
CA GLU A 256 -13.64 -15.72 -16.70
C GLU A 256 -15.06 -16.22 -16.97
N PHE A 257 -15.19 -17.38 -17.62
CA PHE A 257 -16.50 -18.02 -17.83
C PHE A 257 -17.24 -18.28 -16.50
N PHE A 258 -16.54 -18.64 -15.44
CA PHE A 258 -17.13 -18.90 -14.13
C PHE A 258 -17.47 -17.64 -13.32
N LYS A 259 -17.27 -16.45 -13.84
CA LYS A 259 -17.76 -15.21 -13.21
C LYS A 259 -19.26 -14.98 -13.45
N ASP A 260 -19.88 -15.75 -14.34
CA ASP A 260 -21.31 -15.67 -14.56
C ASP A 260 -22.06 -16.25 -13.35
N GLU A 261 -23.00 -15.45 -12.81
CA GLU A 261 -23.81 -15.83 -11.64
C GLU A 261 -24.68 -17.07 -11.90
N SER A 262 -24.93 -17.42 -13.17
CA SER A 262 -25.66 -18.64 -13.54
C SER A 262 -24.99 -19.94 -13.06
N HIS A 263 -23.69 -19.89 -12.73
CA HIS A 263 -22.94 -21.02 -12.18
C HIS A 263 -23.20 -21.26 -10.67
N GLY A 264 -24.02 -20.44 -10.02
CA GLY A 264 -24.47 -20.62 -8.63
C GLY A 264 -23.29 -20.71 -7.65
N ALA A 265 -23.26 -21.79 -6.84
CA ALA A 265 -22.22 -22.00 -5.85
C ALA A 265 -20.79 -22.15 -6.42
N ASN A 266 -20.66 -22.41 -7.72
CA ASN A 266 -19.37 -22.54 -8.42
C ASN A 266 -18.96 -21.23 -9.12
N ALA A 267 -19.77 -20.19 -9.04
CA ALA A 267 -19.43 -18.90 -9.63
C ALA A 267 -18.27 -18.24 -8.88
N LEU A 268 -17.32 -17.68 -9.64
CA LEU A 268 -16.29 -16.80 -9.10
C LEU A 268 -16.90 -15.43 -8.82
N ALA A 269 -16.44 -14.77 -7.77
CA ALA A 269 -16.87 -13.41 -7.48
C ALA A 269 -16.52 -12.47 -8.65
N SER A 270 -17.47 -11.63 -9.05
CA SER A 270 -17.32 -10.72 -10.20
C SER A 270 -16.23 -9.65 -10.00
N ASP A 271 -15.90 -9.36 -8.73
CA ASP A 271 -14.88 -8.38 -8.32
C ASP A 271 -13.43 -8.91 -8.34
N ILE A 272 -13.20 -10.16 -8.78
CA ILE A 272 -11.87 -10.75 -8.89
C ILE A 272 -11.21 -10.34 -10.22
N GLU A 273 -9.97 -9.83 -10.17
CA GLU A 273 -9.10 -9.73 -11.34
C GLU A 273 -8.49 -11.11 -11.65
N ILE A 274 -8.61 -11.60 -12.87
CA ILE A 274 -7.93 -12.82 -13.32
C ILE A 274 -6.75 -12.41 -14.20
N TYR A 275 -5.54 -12.75 -13.76
CA TYR A 275 -4.31 -12.30 -14.39
C TYR A 275 -3.40 -13.49 -14.74
N PRO A 276 -3.08 -13.69 -16.03
CA PRO A 276 -2.15 -14.73 -16.46
C PRO A 276 -0.71 -14.27 -16.16
N TYR A 277 0.05 -15.09 -15.43
CA TYR A 277 1.45 -14.80 -15.14
C TYR A 277 2.41 -15.32 -16.21
N ASN A 278 1.91 -16.06 -17.22
CA ASN A 278 2.65 -16.48 -18.42
C ASN A 278 3.96 -17.24 -18.09
N GLY A 279 3.81 -18.33 -17.36
CA GLY A 279 4.89 -19.30 -17.11
C GLY A 279 5.47 -19.24 -15.69
N ALA A 280 5.93 -20.42 -15.25
CA ALA A 280 6.39 -20.69 -13.89
C ALA A 280 7.54 -19.78 -13.40
N ASP A 281 8.36 -19.24 -14.30
CA ASP A 281 9.50 -18.39 -13.93
C ASP A 281 9.04 -17.00 -13.47
N ASN A 282 7.92 -16.49 -13.97
CA ASN A 282 7.34 -15.23 -13.50
C ASN A 282 6.80 -15.35 -12.07
N VAL A 283 6.29 -16.52 -11.68
CA VAL A 283 5.85 -16.79 -10.30
C VAL A 283 7.06 -16.88 -9.35
N LYS A 284 8.22 -17.29 -9.83
CA LYS A 284 9.47 -17.33 -9.05
C LYS A 284 10.08 -15.93 -8.86
N ASN A 285 9.58 -14.91 -9.54
CA ASN A 285 10.03 -13.54 -9.35
C ASN A 285 9.51 -12.97 -8.03
N ASN A 286 10.33 -13.06 -6.99
CA ASN A 286 9.98 -12.62 -5.63
C ASN A 286 9.57 -11.15 -5.57
N ILE A 287 10.16 -10.27 -6.38
CA ILE A 287 9.85 -8.84 -6.39
C ILE A 287 8.42 -8.63 -6.89
N LEU A 288 8.07 -9.22 -8.03
CA LEU A 288 6.74 -9.11 -8.62
C LEU A 288 5.67 -9.71 -7.70
N MET A 289 5.91 -10.90 -7.17
CA MET A 289 4.95 -11.60 -6.33
C MET A 289 4.72 -10.90 -4.99
N ASN A 290 5.76 -10.38 -4.37
CA ASN A 290 5.63 -9.56 -3.17
C ASN A 290 4.89 -8.25 -3.45
N PHE A 291 5.16 -7.60 -4.59
CA PHE A 291 4.41 -6.43 -5.02
C PHE A 291 2.91 -6.73 -5.14
N ILE A 292 2.54 -7.81 -5.83
CA ILE A 292 1.13 -8.22 -6.01
C ILE A 292 0.48 -8.48 -4.64
N ARG A 293 1.14 -9.21 -3.75
CA ARG A 293 0.62 -9.51 -2.40
C ARG A 293 0.37 -8.26 -1.56
N LYS A 294 1.17 -7.22 -1.74
CA LYS A 294 1.01 -5.96 -1.00
C LYS A 294 -0.05 -5.04 -1.60
N LYS A 295 -0.23 -5.13 -2.91
CA LYS A 295 -1.21 -4.31 -3.61
C LYS A 295 -2.64 -4.79 -3.42
N PHE A 296 -2.87 -6.11 -3.44
CA PHE A 296 -4.21 -6.71 -3.38
C PHE A 296 -4.52 -7.20 -1.97
N ASP A 297 -5.78 -7.04 -1.54
CA ASP A 297 -6.25 -7.52 -0.24
C ASP A 297 -6.26 -9.05 -0.16
N LYS A 298 -6.51 -9.71 -1.31
CA LYS A 298 -6.46 -11.16 -1.43
C LYS A 298 -5.82 -11.56 -2.74
N VAL A 299 -4.82 -12.42 -2.65
CA VAL A 299 -4.12 -13.01 -3.79
C VAL A 299 -4.27 -14.52 -3.74
N VAL A 300 -4.77 -15.10 -4.82
CA VAL A 300 -4.86 -16.55 -5.00
C VAL A 300 -4.04 -16.92 -6.23
N LEU A 301 -3.26 -17.97 -6.15
CA LEU A 301 -2.42 -18.47 -7.22
C LEU A 301 -2.86 -19.89 -7.61
N THR A 302 -2.98 -20.15 -8.91
CA THR A 302 -3.14 -21.50 -9.44
C THR A 302 -1.94 -21.91 -10.26
N VAL A 303 -1.61 -23.18 -10.22
CA VAL A 303 -0.48 -23.76 -10.98
C VAL A 303 -0.87 -25.14 -11.48
N ASP A 304 -0.50 -25.46 -12.69
CA ASP A 304 -0.69 -26.80 -13.24
C ASP A 304 0.06 -27.86 -12.43
N ILE A 305 -0.55 -29.01 -12.25
CA ILE A 305 -0.03 -30.04 -11.36
C ILE A 305 1.35 -30.57 -11.81
N ASP A 306 1.65 -30.51 -13.10
CA ASP A 306 2.95 -30.93 -13.65
C ASP A 306 4.10 -29.96 -13.30
N LYS A 307 3.77 -28.70 -12.97
CA LYS A 307 4.76 -27.67 -12.57
C LYS A 307 4.81 -27.40 -11.08
N LEU A 308 3.92 -28.05 -10.31
CA LEU A 308 3.75 -27.84 -8.88
C LEU A 308 5.08 -27.92 -8.12
N ASP A 309 5.87 -28.99 -8.32
CA ASP A 309 7.12 -29.21 -7.59
C ASP A 309 8.18 -28.13 -7.87
N SER A 310 8.17 -27.59 -9.08
CA SER A 310 9.13 -26.56 -9.50
C SER A 310 8.83 -25.19 -8.90
N VAL A 311 7.57 -24.89 -8.57
CA VAL A 311 7.09 -23.60 -8.14
C VAL A 311 6.85 -23.56 -6.63
N LYS A 312 6.45 -24.68 -6.03
CA LYS A 312 6.01 -24.78 -4.63
C LYS A 312 7.01 -24.19 -3.62
N LYS A 313 8.30 -24.46 -3.76
CA LYS A 313 9.33 -23.92 -2.84
C LYS A 313 9.45 -22.42 -2.93
N ALA A 314 9.41 -21.85 -4.14
CA ALA A 314 9.51 -20.42 -4.37
C ALA A 314 8.26 -19.70 -3.80
N VAL A 315 7.08 -20.23 -4.06
CA VAL A 315 5.80 -19.66 -3.61
C VAL A 315 5.68 -19.69 -2.09
N ASN A 316 6.09 -20.80 -1.45
CA ASN A 316 6.10 -20.91 0.00
C ASN A 316 7.12 -19.97 0.66
N SER A 317 8.28 -19.71 0.03
CA SER A 317 9.28 -18.77 0.53
C SER A 317 8.78 -17.32 0.55
N ILE A 318 7.82 -16.99 -0.31
CA ILE A 318 7.15 -15.67 -0.37
C ILE A 318 5.97 -15.61 0.63
N GLY A 319 5.63 -16.74 1.26
CA GLY A 319 4.61 -16.83 2.31
C GLY A 319 3.21 -17.18 1.81
N PHE A 320 3.07 -17.73 0.61
CA PHE A 320 1.81 -18.37 0.18
C PHE A 320 1.65 -19.70 0.90
N LYS A 321 0.42 -20.03 1.28
CA LYS A 321 0.07 -21.26 2.01
C LYS A 321 -0.67 -22.21 1.09
N ASP A 322 -0.25 -23.47 1.09
CA ASP A 322 -0.91 -24.54 0.34
C ASP A 322 -2.40 -24.63 0.74
N ASN A 323 -3.27 -24.77 -0.25
CA ASN A 323 -4.71 -24.88 -0.09
C ASN A 323 -5.42 -23.69 0.61
N VAL A 324 -4.74 -22.54 0.72
CA VAL A 324 -5.29 -21.28 1.23
C VAL A 324 -5.12 -20.18 0.20
N ASP A 325 -3.89 -19.95 -0.23
CA ASP A 325 -3.51 -18.93 -1.19
C ASP A 325 -3.03 -19.52 -2.51
N PHE A 326 -2.79 -20.83 -2.53
CA PHE A 326 -2.15 -21.54 -3.63
C PHE A 326 -2.84 -22.87 -3.87
N PHE A 327 -3.30 -23.11 -5.11
CA PHE A 327 -4.06 -24.29 -5.50
C PHE A 327 -3.50 -24.91 -6.77
N PRO A 328 -3.18 -26.23 -6.75
CA PRO A 328 -2.85 -26.95 -7.98
C PRO A 328 -4.11 -27.17 -8.82
N ILE A 329 -3.99 -26.98 -10.14
CA ILE A 329 -5.03 -27.35 -11.12
C ILE A 329 -4.61 -28.61 -11.85
N GLY A 330 -5.58 -29.47 -12.06
CA GLY A 330 -5.37 -30.74 -12.77
C GLY A 330 -5.57 -31.97 -11.90
N LYS A 331 -5.36 -33.13 -12.50
CA LYS A 331 -5.30 -34.45 -11.87
C LYS A 331 -4.01 -35.14 -12.26
N ASP A 332 -3.41 -35.88 -11.35
CA ASP A 332 -2.20 -36.65 -11.66
C ASP A 332 -2.52 -37.89 -12.51
N GLU A 333 -3.09 -37.63 -13.67
CA GLU A 333 -3.42 -38.61 -14.72
C GLU A 333 -2.88 -38.09 -16.04
N THR A 334 -2.45 -39.00 -16.93
CA THR A 334 -1.95 -38.62 -18.25
C THR A 334 -3.00 -37.84 -19.03
N GLY A 335 -2.61 -36.65 -19.53
CA GLY A 335 -3.48 -35.74 -20.28
C GLY A 335 -4.49 -34.95 -19.43
N LYS A 336 -4.39 -34.97 -18.09
CA LYS A 336 -5.28 -34.21 -17.19
C LYS A 336 -4.52 -33.32 -16.20
N LYS A 337 -3.27 -33.04 -16.48
CA LYS A 337 -2.40 -32.28 -15.56
C LYS A 337 -2.58 -30.77 -15.63
N CYS A 338 -3.36 -30.26 -16.57
CA CYS A 338 -3.69 -28.86 -16.79
C CYS A 338 -5.22 -28.68 -16.88
N ILE A 339 -5.68 -27.43 -16.94
CA ILE A 339 -7.10 -27.09 -16.96
C ILE A 339 -7.82 -27.67 -18.19
N GLU A 340 -7.20 -27.65 -19.35
CA GLU A 340 -7.77 -28.16 -20.60
C GLU A 340 -8.00 -29.67 -20.53
N GLY A 341 -7.15 -30.40 -19.85
CA GLY A 341 -7.28 -31.83 -19.65
C GLY A 341 -8.43 -32.25 -18.73
N LEU A 342 -9.03 -31.29 -18.02
CA LEU A 342 -10.20 -31.53 -17.16
C LEU A 342 -11.52 -31.48 -17.92
N VAL A 343 -11.52 -30.99 -19.17
CA VAL A 343 -12.74 -30.93 -20.00
C VAL A 343 -13.29 -32.35 -20.25
N PRO A 344 -14.58 -32.62 -19.97
CA PRO A 344 -15.17 -33.93 -20.16
C PRO A 344 -15.06 -34.41 -21.62
N LYS A 345 -14.70 -35.68 -21.82
CA LYS A 345 -14.58 -36.27 -23.18
C LYS A 345 -15.86 -36.12 -24.01
N CYS A 346 -17.02 -36.15 -23.38
CA CYS A 346 -18.30 -35.96 -24.07
C CYS A 346 -18.44 -34.53 -24.65
N ALA A 347 -17.91 -33.49 -23.95
CA ALA A 347 -17.90 -32.14 -24.46
C ALA A 347 -16.92 -31.99 -25.63
N CYS A 348 -15.75 -32.60 -25.56
CA CYS A 348 -14.78 -32.62 -26.66
C CYS A 348 -15.36 -33.34 -27.89
N GLN A 349 -16.07 -34.46 -27.70
CA GLN A 349 -16.74 -35.19 -28.80
C GLN A 349 -17.88 -34.35 -29.41
N ALA A 350 -18.70 -33.70 -28.58
CA ALA A 350 -19.76 -32.83 -29.06
C ALA A 350 -19.20 -31.64 -29.91
N LEU A 351 -18.09 -31.06 -29.47
CA LEU A 351 -17.40 -29.99 -30.24
C LEU A 351 -16.82 -30.52 -31.55
N SER A 352 -16.17 -31.71 -31.51
CA SER A 352 -15.63 -32.34 -32.72
C SER A 352 -16.70 -32.65 -33.77
N ASN A 353 -17.89 -33.04 -33.32
CA ASN A 353 -19.03 -33.28 -34.21
C ASN A 353 -19.66 -32.00 -34.78
N LYS A 354 -19.59 -30.92 -34.01
CA LYS A 354 -20.16 -29.62 -34.40
C LYS A 354 -19.24 -28.81 -35.31
N GLU A 355 -17.95 -28.89 -35.10
CA GLU A 355 -16.92 -28.09 -35.79
C GLU A 355 -15.77 -28.98 -36.31
N PRO A 356 -16.05 -29.94 -37.24
CA PRO A 356 -15.03 -30.88 -37.72
C PRO A 356 -13.87 -30.21 -38.45
N GLU A 357 -14.12 -29.11 -39.17
CA GLU A 357 -13.09 -28.38 -39.88
C GLU A 357 -12.10 -27.67 -38.92
N LEU A 358 -12.56 -27.20 -37.75
CA LEU A 358 -11.71 -26.59 -36.73
C LEU A 358 -10.76 -27.62 -36.12
N ILE A 359 -11.26 -28.82 -35.86
CA ILE A 359 -10.44 -29.93 -35.34
C ILE A 359 -9.38 -30.36 -36.34
N GLN A 360 -9.74 -30.39 -37.64
CA GLN A 360 -8.78 -30.73 -38.70
C GLN A 360 -7.69 -29.68 -38.84
N LYS A 361 -8.01 -28.38 -38.70
CA LYS A 361 -7.02 -27.30 -38.67
C LYS A 361 -6.11 -27.37 -37.45
N LEU A 362 -6.65 -27.66 -36.25
CA LEU A 362 -5.87 -27.84 -35.03
C LEU A 362 -4.91 -29.04 -35.13
N ALA A 363 -5.37 -30.19 -35.70
CA ALA A 363 -4.53 -31.34 -35.90
C ALA A 363 -3.38 -31.10 -36.91
N LEU A 364 -3.61 -30.23 -37.88
CA LEU A 364 -2.59 -29.84 -38.86
C LEU A 364 -1.61 -28.78 -38.32
N SER A 365 -2.02 -27.98 -37.34
CA SER A 365 -1.15 -26.98 -36.69
C SER A 365 -0.26 -27.55 -35.60
N SER A 366 -0.67 -28.63 -34.94
CA SER A 366 0.15 -29.32 -33.92
C SER A 366 1.32 -30.15 -34.46
N GLY A 367 1.54 -30.16 -35.76
CA GLY A 367 2.67 -30.85 -36.42
C GLY A 367 3.84 -29.94 -36.83
N LYS A 368 3.84 -28.68 -36.35
CA LYS A 368 4.96 -27.75 -36.58
C LYS A 368 5.45 -27.22 -35.23
N GLU A 369 6.27 -27.99 -34.59
CA GLU A 369 7.41 -27.56 -33.76
C GLU A 369 8.69 -28.09 -34.31
#